data_0d2132125a2e2fc3d59723dec020b81c
#
_entry.id   0d2132125a2e2fc3d59723dec020b81c
#
_cell.length_a   1.000
_cell.length_b   1.000
_cell.length_c   1.000
_cell.angle_alpha   90.00
_cell.angle_beta   90.00
_cell.angle_gamma   90.00
#
_symmetry.space_group_name_H-M   'P 1'
#
loop_
_entity.id
_entity.type
_entity.pdbx_description
1 polymer ?
#
loop_
_entity_poly.entity_id
_entity_poly.type
_entity_poly.pdbx_seq_one_letter_code
_entity_poly.pdbx_strand_id
1 'polypeptide(L)'
;MKKVWLNSVKDYTWARFRKDLLAGIIVGIIALPLAMSFAIASGVSPEYGIYSSFVAGIIVSIFGGSKFQIAGPTGAFIPVLLGIVLTYGYQDLLVAGMMAGVLLCLMGIFKIGTLIKFIPRPVTIGFTAGIAVTIFMGQVGNFLGLTGMEKHESFVANMNEIWLHLDSWNFYSVFISCICMLVLFIFPKILPRIPAPLIGLVITTAIAMLFFPDALPTIGSAYGDIPSTFPPFEFPDMTFANMSKLIGPAFVIAMLGGIESLLSAVVADGMTNTKHNSNRELIGQGIANIVTPMFGGIPATGAIARTATNINNGATSRVSGVIHGIFVLLTLLVLAPVAVNIPIAAMAPILMLVAWNMSERKTFQHIIKLKSGDTLVLIITFLLTVFASLTVSVEVGLLLAVVLFAKQMGSSMQIEEIEPEGAEIAPHLHEKISIFTIRGPLFFGAAQIFQQNIIKAIHVKPKYLILRMGKVPIIDATAEGYFHQIEKEFSKQGGQILITGLTDKAKESLKGSGLYDRIGEEHFFSHTEDAIHYAENALNKGD
;
A
#
# COMPACT_ATOMS: atom_id res chain seq x y z
N MET A 1 -23.02 -11.70 -5.81
CA MET A 1 -22.79 -12.29 -4.47
C MET A 1 -23.26 -13.76 -4.37
N LYS A 2 -24.53 -14.11 -4.60
CA LYS A 2 -25.04 -15.50 -4.53
C LYS A 2 -24.19 -16.53 -5.31
N LYS A 3 -23.78 -16.26 -6.55
CA LYS A 3 -23.02 -17.22 -7.39
C LYS A 3 -21.62 -17.59 -6.84
N VAL A 4 -20.93 -16.69 -6.14
CA VAL A 4 -19.57 -16.94 -5.63
C VAL A 4 -19.60 -17.79 -4.35
N TRP A 5 -20.58 -17.56 -3.49
CA TRP A 5 -20.82 -18.40 -2.32
C TRP A 5 -21.31 -19.80 -2.72
N LEU A 6 -22.27 -19.88 -3.64
CA LEU A 6 -22.78 -21.15 -4.17
C LEU A 6 -21.67 -22.00 -4.83
N ASN A 7 -20.73 -21.38 -5.55
CA ASN A 7 -19.60 -22.11 -6.12
C ASN A 7 -18.55 -22.54 -5.08
N SER A 8 -18.41 -21.80 -3.97
CA SER A 8 -17.51 -22.20 -2.87
C SER A 8 -18.08 -23.34 -2.02
N VAL A 9 -19.42 -23.51 -2.01
CA VAL A 9 -20.12 -24.52 -1.20
C VAL A 9 -20.45 -25.78 -2.00
N LYS A 10 -20.59 -25.71 -3.33
CA LYS A 10 -20.96 -26.86 -4.17
C LYS A 10 -20.01 -28.07 -4.07
N ASP A 11 -18.70 -27.82 -3.81
CA ASP A 11 -17.68 -28.86 -3.69
C ASP A 11 -17.06 -28.89 -2.29
N TYR A 12 -17.79 -28.42 -1.26
CA TYR A 12 -17.26 -28.31 0.08
C TYR A 12 -17.42 -29.64 0.81
N THR A 13 -16.28 -30.34 1.03
CA THR A 13 -16.24 -31.64 1.69
C THR A 13 -15.92 -31.52 3.18
N TRP A 14 -16.26 -32.56 3.97
CA TRP A 14 -15.86 -32.63 5.37
C TRP A 14 -14.34 -32.50 5.58
N ALA A 15 -13.54 -33.02 4.68
CA ALA A 15 -12.08 -32.88 4.73
C ALA A 15 -11.63 -31.42 4.59
N ARG A 16 -12.28 -30.63 3.73
CA ARG A 16 -12.04 -29.20 3.61
C ARG A 16 -12.48 -28.44 4.86
N PHE A 17 -13.66 -28.79 5.42
CA PHE A 17 -14.13 -28.20 6.67
C PHE A 17 -13.13 -28.38 7.80
N ARG A 18 -12.59 -29.59 7.99
CA ARG A 18 -11.57 -29.86 9.03
C ARG A 18 -10.31 -29.01 8.84
N LYS A 19 -9.85 -28.81 7.60
CA LYS A 19 -8.71 -27.94 7.30
C LYS A 19 -9.01 -26.49 7.63
N ASP A 20 -10.16 -25.98 7.18
CA ASP A 20 -10.57 -24.60 7.46
C ASP A 20 -10.82 -24.36 8.95
N LEU A 21 -11.35 -25.36 9.67
CA LEU A 21 -11.53 -25.31 11.12
C LEU A 21 -10.19 -25.17 11.85
N LEU A 22 -9.23 -26.03 11.55
CA LEU A 22 -7.90 -25.99 12.17
C LEU A 22 -7.17 -24.67 11.84
N ALA A 23 -7.19 -24.25 10.57
CA ALA A 23 -6.56 -23.01 10.15
C ALA A 23 -7.19 -21.79 10.85
N GLY A 24 -8.54 -21.73 10.90
CA GLY A 24 -9.27 -20.65 11.55
C GLY A 24 -8.99 -20.55 13.05
N ILE A 25 -8.96 -21.68 13.76
CA ILE A 25 -8.61 -21.74 15.18
C ILE A 25 -7.17 -21.27 15.41
N ILE A 26 -6.19 -21.79 14.67
CA ILE A 26 -4.79 -21.42 14.83
C ILE A 26 -4.60 -19.91 14.60
N VAL A 27 -5.23 -19.35 13.55
CA VAL A 27 -5.17 -17.91 13.29
C VAL A 27 -5.88 -17.12 14.39
N GLY A 28 -7.00 -17.61 14.92
CA GLY A 28 -7.70 -16.99 16.05
C GLY A 28 -6.84 -16.92 17.32
N ILE A 29 -6.12 -17.99 17.63
CA ILE A 29 -5.18 -18.04 18.75
C ILE A 29 -4.08 -16.96 18.61
N ILE A 30 -3.55 -16.78 17.40
CA ILE A 30 -2.51 -15.76 17.13
C ILE A 30 -3.11 -14.35 17.18
N ALA A 31 -4.33 -14.20 16.70
CA ALA A 31 -4.97 -12.89 16.56
C ALA A 31 -5.30 -12.25 17.92
N LEU A 32 -5.62 -13.02 18.93
CA LEU A 32 -6.03 -12.51 20.26
C LEU A 32 -4.98 -11.61 20.91
N PRO A 33 -3.74 -12.11 21.19
CA PRO A 33 -2.73 -11.26 21.82
C PRO A 33 -2.35 -10.05 20.94
N LEU A 34 -2.30 -10.24 19.62
CA LEU A 34 -1.98 -9.15 18.69
C LEU A 34 -3.08 -8.09 18.67
N ALA A 35 -4.36 -8.50 18.68
CA ALA A 35 -5.49 -7.56 18.67
C ALA A 35 -5.53 -6.69 19.93
N MET A 36 -5.33 -7.30 21.11
CA MET A 36 -5.21 -6.56 22.37
C MET A 36 -4.02 -5.60 22.35
N SER A 37 -2.85 -6.09 21.92
CA SER A 37 -1.63 -5.27 21.86
C SER A 37 -1.78 -4.07 20.92
N PHE A 38 -2.43 -4.26 19.76
CA PHE A 38 -2.67 -3.18 18.80
C PHE A 38 -3.66 -2.14 19.33
N ALA A 39 -4.72 -2.56 20.04
CA ALA A 39 -5.66 -1.65 20.68
C ALA A 39 -4.95 -0.80 21.77
N ILE A 40 -4.22 -1.44 22.68
CA ILE A 40 -3.45 -0.75 23.72
C ILE A 40 -2.44 0.24 23.15
N ALA A 41 -1.70 -0.19 22.11
CA ALA A 41 -0.76 0.68 21.43
C ALA A 41 -1.42 1.86 20.72
N SER A 42 -2.67 1.68 20.25
CA SER A 42 -3.50 2.74 19.66
C SER A 42 -4.19 3.64 20.70
N GLY A 43 -3.93 3.44 21.99
CA GLY A 43 -4.46 4.29 23.06
C GLY A 43 -5.88 3.94 23.51
N VAL A 44 -6.38 2.74 23.21
CA VAL A 44 -7.74 2.30 23.58
C VAL A 44 -7.68 0.99 24.35
N SER A 45 -8.80 0.63 24.98
CA SER A 45 -8.91 -0.62 25.74
C SER A 45 -8.76 -1.87 24.88
N PRO A 46 -8.16 -2.95 25.42
CA PRO A 46 -7.78 -4.16 24.65
C PRO A 46 -8.97 -4.87 24.00
N GLU A 47 -10.17 -4.85 24.62
CA GLU A 47 -11.36 -5.48 24.09
C GLU A 47 -11.77 -4.93 22.72
N TYR A 48 -11.55 -3.64 22.44
CA TYR A 48 -11.92 -3.03 21.17
C TYR A 48 -11.11 -3.62 19.99
N GLY A 49 -9.88 -4.06 20.24
CA GLY A 49 -9.10 -4.81 19.27
C GLY A 49 -9.67 -6.22 18.99
N ILE A 50 -10.16 -6.89 20.05
CA ILE A 50 -10.82 -8.20 19.92
C ILE A 50 -12.12 -8.05 19.13
N TYR A 51 -12.93 -7.01 19.45
CA TYR A 51 -14.16 -6.70 18.71
C TYR A 51 -13.90 -6.49 17.23
N SER A 52 -12.84 -5.75 16.90
CA SER A 52 -12.42 -5.58 15.49
C SER A 52 -12.04 -6.91 14.84
N SER A 53 -11.29 -7.76 15.52
CA SER A 53 -10.84 -9.04 14.95
C SER A 53 -11.99 -9.98 14.60
N PHE A 54 -13.03 -10.10 15.46
CA PHE A 54 -14.13 -10.99 15.12
C PHE A 54 -15.10 -10.37 14.11
N VAL A 55 -15.48 -9.08 14.26
CA VAL A 55 -16.44 -8.45 13.34
C VAL A 55 -15.84 -8.32 11.94
N ALA A 56 -14.67 -7.68 11.83
CA ALA A 56 -14.04 -7.50 10.54
C ALA A 56 -13.60 -8.84 9.92
N GLY A 57 -13.10 -9.79 10.75
CA GLY A 57 -12.72 -11.11 10.30
C GLY A 57 -13.87 -11.87 9.62
N ILE A 58 -15.06 -11.86 10.22
CA ILE A 58 -16.26 -12.48 9.64
C ILE A 58 -16.71 -11.73 8.38
N ILE A 59 -16.86 -10.40 8.45
CA ILE A 59 -17.42 -9.60 7.36
C ILE A 59 -16.53 -9.66 6.12
N VAL A 60 -15.22 -9.48 6.25
CA VAL A 60 -14.29 -9.54 5.12
C VAL A 60 -14.24 -10.96 4.53
N SER A 61 -14.29 -11.98 5.35
CA SER A 61 -14.37 -13.36 4.86
C SER A 61 -15.62 -13.61 4.02
N ILE A 62 -16.75 -13.00 4.38
CA ILE A 62 -18.01 -13.13 3.66
C ILE A 62 -18.03 -12.28 2.40
N PHE A 63 -17.72 -11.00 2.50
CA PHE A 63 -17.94 -10.00 1.44
C PHE A 63 -16.69 -9.70 0.62
N GLY A 64 -15.49 -9.94 1.14
CA GLY A 64 -14.20 -9.63 0.50
C GLY A 64 -13.96 -10.31 -0.85
N GLY A 65 -12.94 -9.89 -1.53
CA GLY A 65 -12.53 -10.37 -2.86
C GLY A 65 -11.56 -11.55 -2.85
N SER A 66 -10.78 -11.69 -1.76
CA SER A 66 -9.88 -12.83 -1.52
C SER A 66 -10.61 -13.99 -0.84
N LYS A 67 -10.12 -15.22 -1.06
CA LYS A 67 -10.67 -16.43 -0.39
C LYS A 67 -10.04 -16.68 0.97
N PHE A 68 -8.87 -16.15 1.23
CA PHE A 68 -8.03 -16.51 2.37
C PHE A 68 -7.74 -15.35 3.32
N GLN A 69 -8.19 -14.14 2.95
CA GLN A 69 -7.94 -12.93 3.72
C GLN A 69 -8.49 -13.02 5.12
N ILE A 70 -7.64 -12.70 6.09
CA ILE A 70 -8.04 -12.50 7.49
C ILE A 70 -7.92 -11.01 7.78
N ALA A 71 -9.00 -10.39 8.20
CA ALA A 71 -9.04 -8.98 8.60
C ALA A 71 -9.06 -8.82 10.13
N GLY A 72 -8.66 -7.64 10.58
CA GLY A 72 -8.66 -7.23 11.98
C GLY A 72 -7.74 -6.02 12.19
N PRO A 73 -7.51 -5.59 13.43
CA PRO A 73 -6.58 -4.50 13.69
C PRO A 73 -5.17 -4.92 13.31
N THR A 74 -4.37 -3.98 12.78
CA THR A 74 -3.00 -4.23 12.32
C THR A 74 -2.04 -3.22 12.92
N GLY A 75 -0.75 -3.58 12.97
CA GLY A 75 0.30 -2.70 13.44
C GLY A 75 0.41 -1.41 12.62
N ALA A 76 0.15 -1.47 11.31
CA ALA A 76 0.24 -0.29 10.46
C ALA A 76 -0.76 0.81 10.85
N PHE A 77 -1.86 0.46 11.46
CA PHE A 77 -2.85 1.44 11.92
C PHE A 77 -2.49 2.12 13.24
N ILE A 78 -1.62 1.53 14.08
CA ILE A 78 -1.34 2.03 15.43
C ILE A 78 -1.06 3.54 15.47
N PRO A 79 -0.10 4.10 14.70
CA PRO A 79 0.22 5.51 14.82
C PRO A 79 -0.93 6.42 14.34
N VAL A 80 -1.69 5.98 13.33
CA VAL A 80 -2.86 6.72 12.82
C VAL A 80 -3.96 6.76 13.87
N LEU A 81 -4.31 5.59 14.42
CA LEU A 81 -5.39 5.49 15.40
C LEU A 81 -5.02 6.19 16.70
N LEU A 82 -3.75 6.07 17.15
CA LEU A 82 -3.26 6.78 18.33
C LEU A 82 -3.38 8.30 18.16
N GLY A 83 -2.93 8.85 17.02
CA GLY A 83 -3.05 10.28 16.73
C GLY A 83 -4.50 10.76 16.77
N ILE A 84 -5.43 9.98 16.19
CA ILE A 84 -6.86 10.30 16.21
C ILE A 84 -7.40 10.24 17.65
N VAL A 85 -7.05 9.22 18.42
CA VAL A 85 -7.51 9.07 19.82
C VAL A 85 -7.00 10.21 20.69
N LEU A 86 -5.73 10.61 20.54
CA LEU A 86 -5.15 11.72 21.32
C LEU A 86 -5.76 13.08 20.96
N THR A 87 -6.11 13.28 19.68
CA THR A 87 -6.62 14.59 19.20
C THR A 87 -8.13 14.72 19.34
N TYR A 88 -8.88 13.64 19.03
CA TYR A 88 -10.34 13.68 18.91
C TYR A 88 -11.07 12.74 19.89
N GLY A 89 -10.34 11.80 20.50
CA GLY A 89 -10.91 10.79 21.37
C GLY A 89 -11.40 9.52 20.68
N TYR A 90 -11.77 8.54 21.49
CA TYR A 90 -12.18 7.21 21.00
C TYR A 90 -13.50 7.22 20.21
N GLN A 91 -14.49 8.02 20.63
CA GLN A 91 -15.77 8.09 19.92
C GLN A 91 -15.61 8.62 18.50
N ASP A 92 -14.80 9.66 18.32
CA ASP A 92 -14.51 10.22 17.02
C ASP A 92 -13.64 9.27 16.15
N LEU A 93 -12.82 8.42 16.78
CA LEU A 93 -12.14 7.32 16.05
C LEU A 93 -13.13 6.35 15.43
N LEU A 94 -14.20 5.99 16.14
CA LEU A 94 -15.25 5.11 15.60
C LEU A 94 -15.94 5.75 14.40
N VAL A 95 -16.28 7.05 14.49
CA VAL A 95 -16.85 7.81 13.38
C VAL A 95 -15.90 7.88 12.19
N ALA A 96 -14.62 8.18 12.41
CA ALA A 96 -13.59 8.20 11.36
C ALA A 96 -13.46 6.82 10.67
N GLY A 97 -13.54 5.74 11.45
CA GLY A 97 -13.55 4.36 10.94
C GLY A 97 -14.76 4.08 10.02
N MET A 98 -15.97 4.51 10.44
CA MET A 98 -17.17 4.37 9.61
C MET A 98 -17.08 5.19 8.31
N MET A 99 -16.61 6.42 8.39
CA MET A 99 -16.39 7.28 7.22
C MET A 99 -15.35 6.65 6.26
N ALA A 100 -14.26 6.10 6.81
CA ALA A 100 -13.27 5.36 6.04
C ALA A 100 -13.88 4.13 5.36
N GLY A 101 -14.77 3.43 6.05
CA GLY A 101 -15.53 2.31 5.49
C GLY A 101 -16.38 2.72 4.30
N VAL A 102 -17.07 3.86 4.37
CA VAL A 102 -17.83 4.42 3.24
C VAL A 102 -16.90 4.75 2.07
N LEU A 103 -15.76 5.39 2.33
CA LEU A 103 -14.76 5.71 1.30
C LEU A 103 -14.23 4.44 0.60
N LEU A 104 -13.91 3.40 1.37
CA LEU A 104 -13.47 2.11 0.81
C LEU A 104 -14.54 1.45 -0.07
N CYS A 105 -15.82 1.51 0.35
CA CYS A 105 -16.93 1.04 -0.48
C CYS A 105 -17.02 1.82 -1.80
N LEU A 106 -16.95 3.15 -1.74
CA LEU A 106 -16.95 4.00 -2.93
C LEU A 106 -15.76 3.70 -3.85
N MET A 107 -14.55 3.56 -3.28
CA MET A 107 -13.36 3.18 -4.05
C MET A 107 -13.54 1.82 -4.77
N GLY A 108 -14.18 0.86 -4.11
CA GLY A 108 -14.51 -0.43 -4.72
C GLY A 108 -15.56 -0.34 -5.83
N ILE A 109 -16.62 0.45 -5.65
CA ILE A 109 -17.70 0.68 -6.63
C ILE A 109 -17.16 1.41 -7.87
N PHE A 110 -16.38 2.46 -7.69
CA PHE A 110 -15.73 3.20 -8.77
C PHE A 110 -14.51 2.48 -9.38
N LYS A 111 -14.25 1.23 -8.98
CA LYS A 111 -13.16 0.37 -9.50
C LYS A 111 -11.75 0.95 -9.29
N ILE A 112 -11.56 1.79 -8.29
CA ILE A 112 -10.27 2.39 -7.93
C ILE A 112 -9.28 1.34 -7.37
N GLY A 113 -9.75 0.17 -6.91
CA GLY A 113 -8.89 -0.91 -6.41
C GLY A 113 -7.82 -1.40 -7.39
N THR A 114 -8.01 -1.15 -8.70
CA THR A 114 -6.98 -1.41 -9.70
C THR A 114 -5.87 -0.37 -9.69
N LEU A 115 -6.15 0.87 -9.29
CA LEU A 115 -5.19 1.98 -9.24
C LEU A 115 -4.21 1.86 -8.07
N ILE A 116 -4.63 1.27 -6.95
CA ILE A 116 -3.76 1.05 -5.78
C ILE A 116 -2.54 0.18 -6.14
N LYS A 117 -2.64 -0.65 -7.18
CA LYS A 117 -1.52 -1.44 -7.72
C LYS A 117 -0.40 -0.58 -8.30
N PHE A 118 -0.67 0.68 -8.60
CA PHE A 118 0.32 1.63 -9.13
C PHE A 118 1.08 2.39 -8.04
N ILE A 119 0.79 2.14 -6.75
CA ILE A 119 1.58 2.74 -5.67
C ILE A 119 2.99 2.13 -5.72
N PRO A 120 4.03 2.96 -5.87
CA PRO A 120 5.39 2.47 -5.98
C PRO A 120 5.87 1.77 -4.70
N ARG A 121 6.56 0.64 -4.85
CA ARG A 121 7.11 -0.12 -3.72
C ARG A 121 8.00 0.70 -2.76
N PRO A 122 8.85 1.64 -3.23
CA PRO A 122 9.63 2.49 -2.32
C PRO A 122 8.79 3.28 -1.33
N VAL A 123 7.60 3.76 -1.73
CA VAL A 123 6.66 4.46 -0.84
C VAL A 123 6.14 3.53 0.24
N THR A 124 5.64 2.35 -0.14
CA THR A 124 5.08 1.40 0.83
C THR A 124 6.13 0.87 1.80
N ILE A 125 7.35 0.58 1.32
CA ILE A 125 8.44 0.07 2.17
C ILE A 125 9.00 1.16 3.09
N GLY A 126 9.18 2.39 2.60
CA GLY A 126 9.60 3.53 3.42
C GLY A 126 8.61 3.80 4.55
N PHE A 127 7.33 3.81 4.20
CA PHE A 127 6.22 3.98 5.13
C PHE A 127 6.14 2.85 6.18
N THR A 128 6.14 1.59 5.79
CA THR A 128 6.06 0.46 6.74
C THR A 128 7.29 0.36 7.63
N ALA A 129 8.48 0.68 7.10
CA ALA A 129 9.70 0.74 7.90
C ALA A 129 9.67 1.88 8.93
N GLY A 130 9.14 3.06 8.56
CA GLY A 130 8.94 4.18 9.48
C GLY A 130 7.97 3.82 10.61
N ILE A 131 6.82 3.23 10.28
CA ILE A 131 5.86 2.73 11.27
C ILE A 131 6.52 1.70 12.20
N ALA A 132 7.32 0.78 11.65
CA ALA A 132 8.02 -0.21 12.45
C ALA A 132 8.94 0.42 13.50
N VAL A 133 9.66 1.50 13.14
CA VAL A 133 10.49 2.25 14.09
C VAL A 133 9.63 2.90 15.16
N THR A 134 8.54 3.57 14.80
CA THR A 134 7.67 4.25 15.78
C THR A 134 7.01 3.25 16.73
N ILE A 135 6.53 2.10 16.25
CA ILE A 135 5.97 1.04 17.10
C ILE A 135 7.04 0.48 18.04
N PHE A 136 8.20 0.10 17.49
CA PHE A 136 9.27 -0.51 18.28
C PHE A 136 9.71 0.40 19.44
N MET A 137 9.98 1.66 19.12
CA MET A 137 10.41 2.65 20.11
C MET A 137 9.29 3.01 21.08
N GLY A 138 8.04 3.08 20.63
CA GLY A 138 6.88 3.30 21.50
C GLY A 138 6.63 2.19 22.53
N GLN A 139 7.21 0.99 22.34
CA GLN A 139 7.13 -0.10 23.32
C GLN A 139 8.24 -0.10 24.35
N VAL A 140 9.26 0.75 24.21
CA VAL A 140 10.40 0.78 25.15
C VAL A 140 9.94 1.10 26.57
N GLY A 141 9.02 2.05 26.75
CA GLY A 141 8.45 2.39 28.06
C GLY A 141 7.75 1.21 28.72
N ASN A 142 6.90 0.49 27.98
CA ASN A 142 6.21 -0.71 28.47
C ASN A 142 7.18 -1.86 28.77
N PHE A 143 8.24 -2.00 27.96
CA PHE A 143 9.28 -3.02 28.14
C PHE A 143 10.05 -2.77 29.45
N LEU A 144 10.40 -1.53 29.72
CA LEU A 144 11.11 -1.12 30.93
C LEU A 144 10.19 -0.96 32.15
N GLY A 145 8.86 -0.94 31.93
CA GLY A 145 7.88 -0.72 33.00
C GLY A 145 7.90 0.69 33.54
N LEU A 146 8.16 1.70 32.68
CA LEU A 146 8.18 3.11 33.08
C LEU A 146 6.79 3.57 33.50
N THR A 147 6.72 4.39 34.53
CA THR A 147 5.48 4.94 35.09
C THR A 147 5.40 6.45 34.88
N GLY A 148 4.18 6.99 34.82
CA GLY A 148 3.97 8.44 34.70
C GLY A 148 4.18 9.01 33.29
N MET A 149 4.41 8.16 32.28
CA MET A 149 4.60 8.59 30.89
C MET A 149 3.30 9.07 30.25
N GLU A 150 3.36 10.20 29.59
CA GLU A 150 2.31 10.66 28.70
C GLU A 150 2.56 10.17 27.27
N LYS A 151 1.49 9.87 26.54
CA LYS A 151 1.56 9.50 25.11
C LYS A 151 1.41 10.76 24.27
N HIS A 152 2.30 10.94 23.31
CA HIS A 152 2.29 12.04 22.36
C HIS A 152 2.14 11.53 20.92
N GLU A 153 1.62 12.38 20.04
CA GLU A 153 1.57 12.09 18.61
C GLU A 153 2.98 12.12 17.97
N SER A 154 3.83 13.04 18.44
CA SER A 154 5.20 13.20 17.93
C SER A 154 6.15 12.11 18.42
N PHE A 155 6.88 11.50 17.49
CA PHE A 155 7.94 10.54 17.81
C PHE A 155 8.99 11.13 18.74
N VAL A 156 9.44 12.36 18.50
CA VAL A 156 10.48 13.02 19.29
C VAL A 156 9.99 13.28 20.71
N ALA A 157 8.73 13.70 20.88
CA ALA A 157 8.14 13.92 22.20
C ALA A 157 8.06 12.60 23.00
N ASN A 158 7.64 11.51 22.35
CA ASN A 158 7.65 10.18 23.01
C ASN A 158 9.06 9.71 23.40
N MET A 159 10.08 10.02 22.60
CA MET A 159 11.46 9.69 22.97
C MET A 159 11.94 10.52 24.16
N ASN A 160 11.54 11.78 24.22
CA ASN A 160 11.83 12.65 25.38
C ASN A 160 11.13 12.15 26.64
N GLU A 161 9.86 11.73 26.54
CA GLU A 161 9.14 11.11 27.67
C GLU A 161 9.84 9.86 28.21
N ILE A 162 10.29 8.97 27.34
CA ILE A 162 11.07 7.79 27.73
C ILE A 162 12.33 8.23 28.48
N TRP A 163 13.03 9.24 27.98
CA TRP A 163 14.25 9.74 28.60
C TRP A 163 14.02 10.34 29.97
N LEU A 164 12.97 11.16 30.13
CA LEU A 164 12.62 11.83 31.39
C LEU A 164 12.18 10.85 32.48
N HIS A 165 11.59 9.71 32.11
CA HIS A 165 11.05 8.73 33.07
C HIS A 165 11.94 7.48 33.22
N LEU A 166 13.18 7.49 32.70
CA LEU A 166 14.08 6.35 32.80
C LEU A 166 14.34 5.91 34.25
N ASP A 167 14.30 6.83 35.21
CA ASP A 167 14.51 6.54 36.63
C ASP A 167 13.41 5.66 37.24
N SER A 168 12.21 5.65 36.62
CA SER A 168 11.05 4.89 37.08
C SER A 168 10.98 3.45 36.59
N TRP A 169 12.07 2.93 35.99
CA TRP A 169 12.10 1.57 35.46
C TRP A 169 11.79 0.51 36.54
N ASN A 170 11.10 -0.55 36.16
CA ASN A 170 10.71 -1.63 37.06
C ASN A 170 11.45 -2.91 36.67
N PHE A 171 12.23 -3.44 37.64
CA PHE A 171 13.01 -4.66 37.45
C PHE A 171 12.14 -5.85 37.00
N TYR A 172 10.98 -6.03 37.63
CA TYR A 172 10.07 -7.15 37.32
C TYR A 172 9.49 -7.04 35.92
N SER A 173 9.19 -5.82 35.47
CA SER A 173 8.72 -5.56 34.10
C SER A 173 9.78 -5.94 33.07
N VAL A 174 11.03 -5.52 33.28
CA VAL A 174 12.17 -5.89 32.42
C VAL A 174 12.38 -7.40 32.40
N PHE A 175 12.33 -8.03 33.56
CA PHE A 175 12.50 -9.48 33.68
C PHE A 175 11.43 -10.26 32.90
N ILE A 176 10.16 -9.92 33.06
CA ILE A 176 9.04 -10.51 32.32
C ILE A 176 9.15 -10.24 30.81
N SER A 177 9.50 -9.02 30.42
CA SER A 177 9.72 -8.66 29.01
C SER A 177 10.86 -9.48 28.38
N CYS A 178 11.98 -9.64 29.11
CA CYS A 178 13.10 -10.47 28.63
C CYS A 178 12.72 -11.94 28.49
N ILE A 179 11.97 -12.50 29.44
CA ILE A 179 11.47 -13.88 29.33
C ILE A 179 10.56 -14.01 28.11
N CYS A 180 9.59 -13.10 27.94
CA CYS A 180 8.69 -13.12 26.78
C CYS A 180 9.51 -13.06 25.48
N MET A 181 10.47 -12.13 25.37
CA MET A 181 11.34 -11.99 24.20
C MET A 181 12.12 -13.28 23.92
N LEU A 182 12.66 -13.91 24.95
CA LEU A 182 13.39 -15.17 24.84
C LEU A 182 12.48 -16.31 24.32
N VAL A 183 11.27 -16.41 24.84
CA VAL A 183 10.27 -17.37 24.36
C VAL A 183 9.93 -17.11 22.89
N LEU A 184 9.74 -15.85 22.50
CA LEU A 184 9.43 -15.48 21.10
C LEU A 184 10.53 -15.90 20.11
N PHE A 185 11.81 -15.93 20.53
CA PHE A 185 12.93 -16.32 19.66
C PHE A 185 13.24 -17.82 19.70
N ILE A 186 13.08 -18.47 20.85
CA ILE A 186 13.49 -19.88 21.03
C ILE A 186 12.35 -20.82 20.66
N PHE A 187 11.13 -20.51 21.09
CA PHE A 187 9.99 -21.43 20.98
C PHE A 187 9.61 -21.82 19.54
N PRO A 188 9.68 -20.93 18.54
CA PRO A 188 9.43 -21.30 17.13
C PRO A 188 10.39 -22.36 16.59
N LYS A 189 11.60 -22.48 17.18
CA LYS A 189 12.59 -23.50 16.78
C LYS A 189 12.30 -24.88 17.37
N ILE A 190 11.62 -24.92 18.52
CA ILE A 190 11.29 -26.16 19.25
C ILE A 190 9.94 -26.69 18.80
N LEU A 191 8.92 -25.83 18.78
CA LEU A 191 7.53 -26.19 18.45
C LEU A 191 6.94 -25.20 17.42
N PRO A 192 7.32 -25.30 16.14
CA PRO A 192 6.93 -24.32 15.10
C PRO A 192 5.42 -24.29 14.82
N ARG A 193 4.67 -25.29 15.28
CA ARG A 193 3.21 -25.37 15.11
C ARG A 193 2.42 -24.54 16.12
N ILE A 194 3.01 -24.17 17.26
CA ILE A 194 2.34 -23.40 18.30
C ILE A 194 2.77 -21.94 18.20
N PRO A 195 1.85 -20.98 18.21
CA PRO A 195 2.19 -19.58 18.14
C PRO A 195 3.00 -19.10 19.34
N ALA A 196 4.23 -18.66 19.09
CA ALA A 196 5.12 -18.18 20.16
C ALA A 196 4.55 -17.00 20.97
N PRO A 197 3.83 -16.02 20.39
CA PRO A 197 3.20 -14.94 21.17
C PRO A 197 2.23 -15.45 22.24
N LEU A 198 1.43 -16.47 21.94
CA LEU A 198 0.52 -17.06 22.93
C LEU A 198 1.29 -17.71 24.08
N ILE A 199 2.30 -18.52 23.75
CA ILE A 199 3.12 -19.20 24.76
C ILE A 199 3.89 -18.19 25.60
N GLY A 200 4.41 -17.13 24.96
CA GLY A 200 5.08 -16.03 25.67
C GLY A 200 4.14 -15.40 26.71
N LEU A 201 2.92 -15.06 26.33
CA LEU A 201 1.93 -14.51 27.26
C LEU A 201 1.56 -15.49 28.38
N VAL A 202 1.27 -16.76 28.05
CA VAL A 202 0.87 -17.77 29.06
C VAL A 202 1.99 -17.96 30.08
N ILE A 203 3.23 -18.17 29.62
CA ILE A 203 4.36 -18.38 30.52
C ILE A 203 4.62 -17.14 31.39
N THR A 204 4.66 -15.96 30.78
CA THR A 204 4.97 -14.72 31.52
C THR A 204 3.84 -14.34 32.48
N THR A 205 2.58 -14.55 32.09
CA THR A 205 1.45 -14.33 32.99
C THR A 205 1.50 -15.31 34.18
N ALA A 206 1.74 -16.60 33.92
CA ALA A 206 1.87 -17.58 35.00
C ALA A 206 3.03 -17.22 35.97
N ILE A 207 4.19 -16.82 35.44
CA ILE A 207 5.33 -16.38 36.27
C ILE A 207 4.95 -15.14 37.09
N ALA A 208 4.30 -14.14 36.46
CA ALA A 208 3.91 -12.92 37.15
C ALA A 208 2.92 -13.22 38.29
N MET A 209 1.90 -14.02 38.05
CA MET A 209 0.89 -14.37 39.06
C MET A 209 1.45 -15.19 40.23
N LEU A 210 2.38 -16.12 39.94
CA LEU A 210 2.90 -17.04 40.94
C LEU A 210 4.05 -16.43 41.79
N PHE A 211 4.92 -15.63 41.18
CA PHE A 211 6.14 -15.14 41.81
C PHE A 211 6.13 -13.65 42.11
N PHE A 212 5.30 -12.86 41.40
CA PHE A 212 5.32 -11.40 41.50
C PHE A 212 3.90 -10.81 41.57
N PRO A 213 3.03 -11.31 42.48
CA PRO A 213 1.69 -10.77 42.65
C PRO A 213 1.78 -9.27 42.99
N ASP A 214 1.00 -8.44 42.32
CA ASP A 214 0.91 -6.98 42.50
C ASP A 214 2.18 -6.16 42.23
N ALA A 215 3.28 -6.81 41.76
CA ALA A 215 4.53 -6.11 41.46
C ALA A 215 4.59 -5.52 40.04
N LEU A 216 3.59 -5.84 39.20
CA LEU A 216 3.54 -5.50 37.78
C LEU A 216 2.20 -4.92 37.38
N PRO A 217 2.17 -3.88 36.54
CA PRO A 217 0.92 -3.43 35.92
C PRO A 217 0.41 -4.50 34.97
N THR A 218 -0.85 -4.93 35.18
CA THR A 218 -1.58 -5.85 34.34
C THR A 218 -2.62 -5.14 33.48
N ILE A 219 -3.23 -5.85 32.51
CA ILE A 219 -4.35 -5.30 31.73
C ILE A 219 -5.46 -4.84 32.68
N GLY A 220 -5.82 -5.66 33.67
CA GLY A 220 -6.87 -5.33 34.63
C GLY A 220 -6.56 -4.10 35.48
N SER A 221 -5.31 -3.93 35.94
CA SER A 221 -4.94 -2.76 36.74
C SER A 221 -4.91 -1.45 35.94
N ALA A 222 -4.66 -1.54 34.62
CA ALA A 222 -4.55 -0.35 33.74
C ALA A 222 -5.84 0.01 33.02
N TYR A 223 -6.67 -0.98 32.65
CA TYR A 223 -7.85 -0.81 31.79
C TYR A 223 -9.15 -1.27 32.46
N GLY A 224 -9.06 -1.89 33.63
CA GLY A 224 -10.23 -2.50 34.30
C GLY A 224 -10.56 -3.89 33.76
N ASP A 225 -11.77 -4.36 34.08
CA ASP A 225 -12.23 -5.68 33.67
C ASP A 225 -12.57 -5.71 32.18
N ILE A 226 -12.11 -6.75 31.49
CA ILE A 226 -12.52 -7.02 30.12
C ILE A 226 -13.92 -7.64 30.15
N PRO A 227 -14.92 -7.06 29.45
CA PRO A 227 -16.26 -7.61 29.43
C PRO A 227 -16.29 -9.04 28.83
N SER A 228 -16.85 -9.97 29.58
CA SER A 228 -17.11 -11.35 29.11
C SER A 228 -18.48 -11.50 28.48
N THR A 229 -19.05 -10.41 27.98
CA THR A 229 -20.36 -10.35 27.33
C THR A 229 -20.21 -10.05 25.85
N PHE A 230 -21.28 -10.29 25.10
CA PHE A 230 -21.33 -9.88 23.70
C PHE A 230 -21.22 -8.34 23.62
N PRO A 231 -20.39 -7.78 22.71
CA PRO A 231 -20.25 -6.33 22.61
C PRO A 231 -21.58 -5.65 22.34
N PRO A 232 -21.84 -4.51 22.98
CA PRO A 232 -23.04 -3.74 22.72
C PRO A 232 -23.08 -3.29 21.27
N PHE A 233 -24.29 -3.28 20.69
CA PHE A 233 -24.50 -2.73 19.35
C PHE A 233 -25.01 -1.29 19.49
N GLU A 234 -24.14 -0.32 19.22
CA GLU A 234 -24.42 1.09 19.35
C GLU A 234 -23.94 1.84 18.11
N PHE A 235 -24.73 2.82 17.67
CA PHE A 235 -24.28 3.71 16.61
C PHE A 235 -23.43 4.83 17.22
N PRO A 236 -22.20 5.07 16.73
CA PRO A 236 -21.43 6.24 17.13
C PRO A 236 -22.17 7.54 16.81
N ASP A 237 -22.04 8.53 17.69
CA ASP A 237 -22.69 9.83 17.54
C ASP A 237 -22.10 10.59 16.35
N MET A 238 -22.88 10.67 15.26
CA MET A 238 -22.47 11.30 14.00
C MET A 238 -23.11 12.69 13.88
N THR A 239 -22.41 13.73 14.32
CA THR A 239 -22.81 15.11 14.04
C THR A 239 -22.07 15.65 12.82
N PHE A 240 -22.71 16.52 12.04
CA PHE A 240 -22.08 17.10 10.86
C PHE A 240 -20.78 17.85 11.20
N ALA A 241 -20.75 18.52 12.35
CA ALA A 241 -19.57 19.22 12.84
C ALA A 241 -18.39 18.28 13.11
N ASN A 242 -18.65 17.10 13.71
CA ASN A 242 -17.60 16.10 13.95
C ASN A 242 -17.14 15.46 12.64
N MET A 243 -18.07 15.08 11.76
CA MET A 243 -17.74 14.48 10.48
C MET A 243 -16.82 15.37 9.62
N SER A 244 -17.06 16.70 9.62
CA SER A 244 -16.23 17.63 8.83
C SER A 244 -14.77 17.66 9.28
N LYS A 245 -14.50 17.55 10.58
CA LYS A 245 -13.13 17.48 11.14
C LYS A 245 -12.44 16.15 10.86
N LEU A 246 -13.22 15.08 10.70
CA LEU A 246 -12.73 13.71 10.55
C LEU A 246 -12.54 13.26 9.10
N ILE A 247 -12.83 14.13 8.11
CA ILE A 247 -12.63 13.81 6.68
C ILE A 247 -11.17 13.40 6.39
N GLY A 248 -10.20 14.18 6.86
CA GLY A 248 -8.77 13.89 6.72
C GLY A 248 -8.38 12.56 7.38
N PRO A 249 -8.62 12.38 8.68
CA PRO A 249 -8.40 11.10 9.36
C PRO A 249 -9.07 9.90 8.67
N ALA A 250 -10.32 10.03 8.27
CA ALA A 250 -11.04 8.96 7.57
C ALA A 250 -10.42 8.62 6.22
N PHE A 251 -9.96 9.61 5.47
CA PHE A 251 -9.27 9.41 4.21
C PHE A 251 -7.96 8.63 4.41
N VAL A 252 -7.18 8.96 5.45
CA VAL A 252 -5.93 8.25 5.77
C VAL A 252 -6.19 6.79 6.12
N ILE A 253 -7.20 6.53 6.99
CA ILE A 253 -7.61 5.16 7.35
C ILE A 253 -8.03 4.40 6.08
N ALA A 254 -8.83 5.00 5.20
CA ALA A 254 -9.30 4.36 3.97
C ALA A 254 -8.16 4.05 3.01
N MET A 255 -7.24 4.99 2.79
CA MET A 255 -6.08 4.80 1.92
C MET A 255 -5.16 3.71 2.44
N LEU A 256 -4.76 3.80 3.71
CA LEU A 256 -3.89 2.83 4.34
C LEU A 256 -4.54 1.44 4.39
N GLY A 257 -5.79 1.37 4.83
CA GLY A 257 -6.54 0.11 4.87
C GLY A 257 -6.74 -0.53 3.50
N GLY A 258 -7.00 0.28 2.48
CA GLY A 258 -7.09 -0.17 1.08
C GLY A 258 -5.76 -0.74 0.57
N ILE A 259 -4.66 -0.03 0.78
CA ILE A 259 -3.31 -0.46 0.38
C ILE A 259 -2.95 -1.78 1.07
N GLU A 260 -3.06 -1.83 2.40
CA GLU A 260 -2.66 -3.00 3.19
C GLU A 260 -3.51 -4.23 2.85
N SER A 261 -4.82 -4.06 2.72
CA SER A 261 -5.73 -5.14 2.35
C SER A 261 -5.43 -5.72 0.97
N LEU A 262 -5.17 -4.85 -0.02
CA LEU A 262 -4.85 -5.32 -1.38
C LEU A 262 -3.45 -5.94 -1.46
N LEU A 263 -2.47 -5.43 -0.72
CA LEU A 263 -1.15 -6.08 -0.60
C LEU A 263 -1.29 -7.46 0.04
N SER A 264 -2.06 -7.59 1.11
CA SER A 264 -2.35 -8.87 1.75
C SER A 264 -3.02 -9.86 0.78
N ALA A 265 -3.98 -9.39 -0.02
CA ALA A 265 -4.64 -10.21 -1.04
C ALA A 265 -3.69 -10.64 -2.17
N VAL A 266 -2.75 -9.77 -2.60
CA VAL A 266 -1.71 -10.11 -3.58
C VAL A 266 -0.74 -11.17 -3.03
N VAL A 267 -0.34 -11.05 -1.76
CA VAL A 267 0.50 -12.07 -1.10
C VAL A 267 -0.25 -13.42 -1.04
N ALA A 268 -1.53 -13.41 -0.68
CA ALA A 268 -2.36 -14.61 -0.70
C ALA A 268 -2.46 -15.26 -2.09
N ASP A 269 -2.61 -14.46 -3.12
CA ASP A 269 -2.63 -14.94 -4.51
C ASP A 269 -1.31 -15.61 -4.89
N GLY A 270 -0.17 -15.00 -4.53
CA GLY A 270 1.16 -15.56 -4.77
C GLY A 270 1.40 -16.89 -4.06
N MET A 271 0.87 -17.04 -2.83
CA MET A 271 1.01 -18.27 -2.05
C MET A 271 0.09 -19.41 -2.53
N THR A 272 -1.07 -19.08 -3.12
CA THR A 272 -2.11 -20.05 -3.45
C THR A 272 -2.35 -20.23 -4.94
N ASN A 273 -1.63 -19.46 -5.77
CA ASN A 273 -1.84 -19.39 -7.23
C ASN A 273 -3.31 -19.10 -7.60
N THR A 274 -3.97 -18.23 -6.80
CA THR A 274 -5.33 -17.75 -7.07
C THR A 274 -5.29 -16.29 -7.53
N LYS A 275 -6.46 -15.75 -7.89
CA LYS A 275 -6.59 -14.33 -8.24
C LYS A 275 -7.76 -13.73 -7.47
N HIS A 276 -7.47 -12.72 -6.65
CA HIS A 276 -8.49 -11.97 -5.93
C HIS A 276 -9.17 -10.92 -6.83
N ASN A 277 -10.32 -10.43 -6.37
CA ASN A 277 -10.97 -9.27 -6.96
C ASN A 277 -10.75 -8.05 -6.09
N SER A 278 -9.86 -7.14 -6.52
CA SER A 278 -9.44 -5.96 -5.75
C SER A 278 -10.60 -5.03 -5.38
N ASN A 279 -11.53 -4.79 -6.31
CA ASN A 279 -12.67 -3.89 -6.05
C ASN A 279 -13.65 -4.49 -5.04
N ARG A 280 -13.89 -5.81 -5.14
CA ARG A 280 -14.72 -6.51 -4.17
C ARG A 280 -14.03 -6.60 -2.80
N GLU A 281 -12.71 -6.69 -2.77
CA GLU A 281 -11.95 -6.66 -1.51
C GLU A 281 -12.15 -5.33 -0.80
N LEU A 282 -12.02 -4.20 -1.51
CA LEU A 282 -12.29 -2.87 -0.95
C LEU A 282 -13.73 -2.72 -0.43
N ILE A 283 -14.72 -3.25 -1.16
CA ILE A 283 -16.11 -3.25 -0.68
C ILE A 283 -16.25 -4.05 0.61
N GLY A 284 -15.65 -5.25 0.69
CA GLY A 284 -15.67 -6.08 1.88
C GLY A 284 -15.01 -5.39 3.09
N GLN A 285 -13.87 -4.77 2.88
CA GLN A 285 -13.16 -3.97 3.89
C GLN A 285 -13.99 -2.74 4.31
N GLY A 286 -14.64 -2.09 3.33
CA GLY A 286 -15.52 -0.95 3.60
C GLY A 286 -16.70 -1.34 4.47
N ILE A 287 -17.43 -2.42 4.14
CA ILE A 287 -18.53 -2.93 4.95
C ILE A 287 -18.03 -3.29 6.37
N ALA A 288 -16.86 -3.92 6.46
CA ALA A 288 -16.27 -4.26 7.76
C ALA A 288 -16.01 -3.01 8.60
N ASN A 289 -15.41 -1.96 8.03
CA ASN A 289 -15.12 -0.72 8.75
C ASN A 289 -16.37 0.14 9.04
N ILE A 290 -17.49 -0.08 8.36
CA ILE A 290 -18.78 0.51 8.74
C ILE A 290 -19.37 -0.22 9.94
N VAL A 291 -19.33 -1.56 9.95
CA VAL A 291 -20.01 -2.36 10.97
C VAL A 291 -19.19 -2.52 12.25
N THR A 292 -17.86 -2.62 12.13
CA THR A 292 -16.97 -2.83 13.30
C THR A 292 -17.13 -1.74 14.38
N PRO A 293 -17.18 -0.44 14.05
CA PRO A 293 -17.41 0.61 15.05
C PRO A 293 -18.77 0.51 15.78
N MET A 294 -19.79 -0.06 15.14
CA MET A 294 -21.10 -0.28 15.78
C MET A 294 -21.04 -1.31 16.93
N PHE A 295 -19.98 -2.11 16.98
CA PHE A 295 -19.67 -3.02 18.08
C PHE A 295 -18.51 -2.51 18.95
N GLY A 296 -18.17 -1.22 18.85
CA GLY A 296 -17.05 -0.62 19.59
C GLY A 296 -15.66 -1.03 19.08
N GLY A 297 -15.54 -1.72 17.95
CA GLY A 297 -14.25 -2.13 17.40
C GLY A 297 -13.55 -0.97 16.67
N ILE A 298 -12.23 -0.92 16.78
CA ILE A 298 -11.37 0.02 16.06
C ILE A 298 -11.26 -0.33 14.57
N PRO A 299 -10.86 0.61 13.69
CA PRO A 299 -10.65 0.35 12.28
C PRO A 299 -9.78 -0.88 11.99
N ALA A 300 -10.17 -1.66 11.01
CA ALA A 300 -9.56 -2.93 10.65
C ALA A 300 -9.17 -2.99 9.18
N THR A 301 -8.20 -3.83 8.86
CA THR A 301 -7.74 -4.08 7.49
C THR A 301 -7.32 -5.54 7.31
N GLY A 302 -7.06 -5.96 6.08
CA GLY A 302 -6.52 -7.29 5.79
C GLY A 302 -5.09 -7.43 6.31
N ALA A 303 -4.87 -8.40 7.18
CA ALA A 303 -3.59 -8.63 7.84
C ALA A 303 -2.72 -9.63 7.06
N ILE A 304 -1.60 -9.19 6.48
CA ILE A 304 -0.69 -10.02 5.67
C ILE A 304 -0.23 -11.27 6.45
N ALA A 305 0.29 -11.07 7.66
CA ALA A 305 0.83 -12.16 8.48
C ALA A 305 -0.25 -13.19 8.87
N ARG A 306 -1.45 -12.74 9.27
CA ARG A 306 -2.57 -13.63 9.61
C ARG A 306 -3.09 -14.37 8.39
N THR A 307 -3.16 -13.71 7.23
CA THR A 307 -3.56 -14.30 5.95
C THR A 307 -2.56 -15.36 5.50
N ALA A 308 -1.26 -15.09 5.58
CA ALA A 308 -0.21 -16.07 5.31
C ALA A 308 -0.27 -17.27 6.28
N THR A 309 -0.50 -17.01 7.56
CA THR A 309 -0.68 -18.08 8.57
C THR A 309 -1.90 -18.94 8.26
N ASN A 310 -3.02 -18.34 7.86
CA ASN A 310 -4.23 -19.06 7.44
C ASN A 310 -3.95 -20.06 6.31
N ILE A 311 -3.23 -19.58 5.28
CA ILE A 311 -2.84 -20.39 4.12
C ILE A 311 -1.86 -21.50 4.52
N ASN A 312 -0.82 -21.17 5.29
CA ASN A 312 0.21 -22.13 5.72
C ASN A 312 -0.35 -23.25 6.61
N ASN A 313 -1.44 -22.98 7.34
CA ASN A 313 -2.14 -23.99 8.12
C ASN A 313 -3.24 -24.74 7.34
N GLY A 314 -3.27 -24.55 6.01
CA GLY A 314 -4.06 -25.37 5.11
C GLY A 314 -5.48 -24.88 4.89
N ALA A 315 -5.77 -23.59 5.09
CA ALA A 315 -7.06 -23.00 4.72
C ALA A 315 -7.38 -23.27 3.25
N THR A 316 -8.61 -23.64 2.98
CA THR A 316 -9.09 -23.98 1.62
C THR A 316 -10.16 -23.02 1.12
N SER A 317 -10.80 -22.26 2.00
CA SER A 317 -11.91 -21.40 1.67
C SER A 317 -12.09 -20.23 2.65
N ARG A 318 -13.09 -19.39 2.37
CA ARG A 318 -13.53 -18.27 3.23
C ARG A 318 -14.03 -18.71 4.61
N VAL A 319 -14.40 -20.00 4.75
CA VAL A 319 -14.93 -20.57 5.99
C VAL A 319 -13.89 -20.48 7.11
N SER A 320 -12.60 -20.62 6.79
CA SER A 320 -11.52 -20.46 7.78
C SER A 320 -11.52 -19.10 8.47
N GLY A 321 -11.78 -18.00 7.72
CA GLY A 321 -11.85 -16.67 8.30
C GLY A 321 -13.14 -16.42 9.11
N VAL A 322 -14.25 -17.04 8.73
CA VAL A 322 -15.47 -17.02 9.56
C VAL A 322 -15.23 -17.76 10.87
N ILE A 323 -14.62 -18.94 10.81
CA ILE A 323 -14.24 -19.72 11.99
C ILE A 323 -13.28 -18.94 12.89
N HIS A 324 -12.29 -18.26 12.29
CA HIS A 324 -11.39 -17.37 13.02
C HIS A 324 -12.17 -16.32 13.84
N GLY A 325 -13.11 -15.60 13.22
CA GLY A 325 -13.91 -14.60 13.92
C GLY A 325 -14.76 -15.19 15.03
N ILE A 326 -15.45 -16.31 14.77
CA ILE A 326 -16.25 -17.01 15.78
C ILE A 326 -15.37 -17.49 16.95
N PHE A 327 -14.19 -18.05 16.66
CA PHE A 327 -13.25 -18.50 17.67
C PHE A 327 -12.77 -17.34 18.55
N VAL A 328 -12.43 -16.20 17.96
CA VAL A 328 -12.02 -14.99 18.69
C VAL A 328 -13.13 -14.51 19.63
N LEU A 329 -14.38 -14.49 19.15
CA LEU A 329 -15.54 -14.13 19.96
C LEU A 329 -15.74 -15.12 21.14
N LEU A 330 -15.72 -16.43 20.86
CA LEU A 330 -15.88 -17.46 21.91
C LEU A 330 -14.77 -17.36 22.96
N THR A 331 -13.53 -17.07 22.52
CA THR A 331 -12.40 -16.89 23.43
C THR A 331 -12.59 -15.66 24.33
N LEU A 332 -13.11 -14.55 23.79
CA LEU A 332 -13.46 -13.38 24.59
C LEU A 332 -14.46 -13.73 25.68
N LEU A 333 -15.57 -14.40 25.31
CA LEU A 333 -16.63 -14.74 26.25
C LEU A 333 -16.17 -15.67 27.38
N VAL A 334 -15.17 -16.53 27.13
CA VAL A 334 -14.71 -17.55 28.11
C VAL A 334 -13.44 -17.10 28.84
N LEU A 335 -12.47 -16.48 28.15
CA LEU A 335 -11.15 -16.21 28.70
C LEU A 335 -10.92 -14.75 29.11
N ALA A 336 -11.90 -13.85 28.94
CA ALA A 336 -11.78 -12.46 29.38
C ALA A 336 -11.31 -12.32 30.86
N PRO A 337 -11.86 -13.11 31.83
CA PRO A 337 -11.41 -13.00 33.23
C PRO A 337 -9.93 -13.43 33.45
N VAL A 338 -9.38 -14.23 32.55
CA VAL A 338 -7.95 -14.62 32.62
C VAL A 338 -7.07 -13.54 31.98
N ALA A 339 -7.56 -12.91 30.93
CA ALA A 339 -6.80 -11.90 30.17
C ALA A 339 -6.49 -10.64 30.99
N VAL A 340 -7.27 -10.29 32.00
CA VAL A 340 -7.02 -9.17 32.91
C VAL A 340 -5.70 -9.31 33.69
N ASN A 341 -5.23 -10.53 33.90
CA ASN A 341 -4.00 -10.82 34.62
C ASN A 341 -2.74 -10.76 33.74
N ILE A 342 -2.86 -10.50 32.45
CA ILE A 342 -1.71 -10.41 31.55
C ILE A 342 -0.90 -9.15 31.89
N PRO A 343 0.43 -9.28 32.17
CA PRO A 343 1.29 -8.14 32.41
C PRO A 343 1.46 -7.30 31.13
N ILE A 344 1.32 -5.96 31.22
CA ILE A 344 1.51 -5.06 30.07
C ILE A 344 2.93 -5.21 29.51
N ALA A 345 3.92 -5.40 30.38
CA ALA A 345 5.30 -5.66 30.01
C ALA A 345 5.48 -6.89 29.10
N ALA A 346 4.63 -7.92 29.22
CA ALA A 346 4.67 -9.10 28.35
C ALA A 346 4.19 -8.82 26.91
N MET A 347 3.41 -7.78 26.71
CA MET A 347 2.88 -7.40 25.38
C MET A 347 3.90 -6.60 24.56
N ALA A 348 4.79 -5.86 25.22
CA ALA A 348 5.80 -5.04 24.56
C ALA A 348 6.74 -5.85 23.62
N PRO A 349 7.35 -6.97 24.04
CA PRO A 349 8.17 -7.81 23.17
C PRO A 349 7.43 -8.35 21.94
N ILE A 350 6.13 -8.63 22.07
CA ILE A 350 5.30 -9.11 20.96
C ILE A 350 5.18 -8.03 19.89
N LEU A 351 4.87 -6.78 20.30
CA LEU A 351 4.79 -5.64 19.38
C LEU A 351 6.15 -5.27 18.80
N MET A 352 7.23 -5.36 19.58
CA MET A 352 8.59 -5.16 19.08
C MET A 352 8.96 -6.18 18.01
N LEU A 353 8.58 -7.46 18.18
CA LEU A 353 8.80 -8.50 17.19
C LEU A 353 7.97 -8.25 15.93
N VAL A 354 6.71 -7.81 16.07
CA VAL A 354 5.85 -7.45 14.94
C VAL A 354 6.47 -6.29 14.16
N ALA A 355 6.89 -5.22 14.84
CA ALA A 355 7.56 -4.08 14.24
C ALA A 355 8.83 -4.50 13.50
N TRP A 356 9.66 -5.34 14.12
CA TRP A 356 10.84 -5.91 13.48
C TRP A 356 10.55 -6.67 12.19
N ASN A 357 9.46 -7.45 12.16
CA ASN A 357 9.05 -8.20 10.98
C ASN A 357 8.44 -7.28 9.90
N MET A 358 7.69 -6.23 10.30
CA MET A 358 7.11 -5.24 9.39
C MET A 358 8.15 -4.36 8.68
N SER A 359 9.33 -4.17 9.27
CA SER A 359 10.34 -3.24 8.77
C SER A 359 10.93 -3.59 7.40
N GLU A 360 10.63 -4.78 6.85
CA GLU A 360 11.14 -5.27 5.54
C GLU A 360 12.61 -4.95 5.26
N ARG A 361 13.47 -5.06 6.27
CA ARG A 361 14.88 -4.61 6.27
C ARG A 361 15.68 -5.05 5.05
N LYS A 362 15.46 -6.27 4.55
CA LYS A 362 16.17 -6.79 3.38
C LYS A 362 15.81 -5.99 2.13
N THR A 363 14.53 -5.72 1.94
CA THR A 363 14.03 -4.94 0.80
C THR A 363 14.43 -3.47 0.93
N PHE A 364 14.34 -2.90 2.14
CA PHE A 364 14.80 -1.55 2.45
C PHE A 364 16.29 -1.36 2.10
N GLN A 365 17.15 -2.26 2.59
CA GLN A 365 18.58 -2.23 2.27
C GLN A 365 18.88 -2.43 0.78
N HIS A 366 18.10 -3.27 0.11
CA HIS A 366 18.24 -3.50 -1.32
C HIS A 366 17.97 -2.22 -2.11
N ILE A 367 16.87 -1.51 -1.83
CA ILE A 367 16.51 -0.26 -2.51
C ILE A 367 17.55 0.83 -2.24
N ILE A 368 18.08 0.95 -1.03
CA ILE A 368 19.16 1.91 -0.73
C ILE A 368 20.39 1.66 -1.61
N LYS A 369 20.75 0.40 -1.84
CA LYS A 369 21.92 0.05 -2.66
C LYS A 369 21.75 0.39 -4.14
N LEU A 370 20.53 0.53 -4.64
CA LEU A 370 20.26 0.89 -6.04
C LEU A 370 20.69 2.31 -6.39
N LYS A 371 20.82 3.20 -5.40
CA LYS A 371 21.21 4.63 -5.57
C LYS A 371 20.41 5.34 -6.68
N SER A 372 19.14 5.04 -6.79
CA SER A 372 18.21 5.54 -7.81
C SER A 372 17.23 6.56 -7.24
N GLY A 373 16.34 7.10 -8.07
CA GLY A 373 15.22 7.92 -7.63
C GLY A 373 14.34 7.21 -6.60
N ASP A 374 14.21 5.89 -6.69
CA ASP A 374 13.49 5.05 -5.73
C ASP A 374 14.09 5.10 -4.32
N THR A 375 15.43 5.21 -4.22
CA THR A 375 16.12 5.39 -2.94
C THR A 375 15.72 6.72 -2.28
N LEU A 376 15.61 7.79 -3.06
CA LEU A 376 15.20 9.09 -2.55
C LEU A 376 13.75 9.05 -2.04
N VAL A 377 12.84 8.45 -2.81
CA VAL A 377 11.44 8.25 -2.41
C VAL A 377 11.37 7.46 -1.10
N LEU A 378 12.09 6.33 -1.00
CA LEU A 378 12.14 5.48 0.19
C LEU A 378 12.58 6.27 1.43
N ILE A 379 13.70 6.99 1.34
CA ILE A 379 14.29 7.71 2.48
C ILE A 379 13.37 8.85 2.92
N ILE A 380 12.85 9.65 1.99
CA ILE A 380 11.95 10.76 2.31
C ILE A 380 10.68 10.24 2.95
N THR A 381 10.05 9.20 2.38
CA THR A 381 8.85 8.59 2.94
C THR A 381 9.13 8.03 4.34
N PHE A 382 10.24 7.34 4.55
CA PHE A 382 10.65 6.82 5.86
C PHE A 382 10.82 7.95 6.89
N LEU A 383 11.58 8.99 6.57
CA LEU A 383 11.84 10.11 7.49
C LEU A 383 10.56 10.87 7.83
N LEU A 384 9.71 11.15 6.84
CA LEU A 384 8.42 11.80 7.07
C LEU A 384 7.48 10.94 7.92
N THR A 385 7.52 9.61 7.77
CA THR A 385 6.73 8.69 8.61
C THR A 385 7.16 8.74 10.08
N VAL A 386 8.46 8.84 10.33
CA VAL A 386 9.00 8.86 11.71
C VAL A 386 8.86 10.25 12.35
N PHE A 387 9.18 11.32 11.63
CA PHE A 387 9.38 12.65 12.23
C PHE A 387 8.26 13.67 11.94
N ALA A 388 7.40 13.42 10.97
CA ALA A 388 6.29 14.30 10.65
C ALA A 388 4.94 13.60 10.94
N SER A 389 4.18 13.29 9.91
CA SER A 389 2.93 12.53 10.05
C SER A 389 2.81 11.50 8.95
N LEU A 390 2.04 10.46 9.23
CA LEU A 390 1.77 9.38 8.27
C LEU A 390 1.06 9.89 7.01
N THR A 391 0.16 10.84 7.15
CA THR A 391 -0.57 11.47 6.04
C THR A 391 0.40 12.16 5.09
N VAL A 392 1.21 13.07 5.63
CA VAL A 392 2.22 13.82 4.86
C VAL A 392 3.23 12.88 4.20
N SER A 393 3.61 11.81 4.90
CA SER A 393 4.55 10.81 4.36
C SER A 393 4.04 10.14 3.09
N VAL A 394 2.77 9.68 3.10
CA VAL A 394 2.17 9.02 1.93
C VAL A 394 1.94 10.02 0.79
N GLU A 395 1.43 11.21 1.10
CA GLU A 395 1.17 12.25 0.10
C GLU A 395 2.46 12.70 -0.60
N VAL A 396 3.47 13.08 0.17
CA VAL A 396 4.76 13.54 -0.37
C VAL A 396 5.50 12.39 -1.07
N GLY A 397 5.48 11.19 -0.47
CA GLY A 397 6.12 10.02 -1.06
C GLY A 397 5.53 9.65 -2.42
N LEU A 398 4.19 9.67 -2.54
CA LEU A 398 3.50 9.40 -3.79
C LEU A 398 3.76 10.50 -4.83
N LEU A 399 3.64 11.77 -4.43
CA LEU A 399 3.92 12.91 -5.31
C LEU A 399 5.35 12.84 -5.86
N LEU A 400 6.33 12.63 -4.98
CA LEU A 400 7.73 12.53 -5.36
C LEU A 400 7.97 11.35 -6.31
N ALA A 401 7.36 10.20 -6.05
CA ALA A 401 7.47 9.03 -6.91
C ALA A 401 6.90 9.29 -8.32
N VAL A 402 5.75 9.97 -8.42
CA VAL A 402 5.14 10.35 -9.70
C VAL A 402 6.04 11.33 -10.46
N VAL A 403 6.58 12.36 -9.79
CA VAL A 403 7.49 13.34 -10.41
C VAL A 403 8.77 12.66 -10.92
N LEU A 404 9.39 11.80 -10.11
CA LEU A 404 10.60 11.08 -10.53
C LEU A 404 10.33 10.09 -11.64
N PHE A 405 9.19 9.41 -11.62
CA PHE A 405 8.76 8.54 -12.71
C PHE A 405 8.56 9.31 -14.01
N ALA A 406 7.87 10.46 -13.96
CA ALA A 406 7.71 11.33 -15.14
C ALA A 406 9.06 11.81 -15.69
N LYS A 407 9.99 12.21 -14.81
CA LYS A 407 11.36 12.59 -15.20
C LYS A 407 12.10 11.42 -15.88
N GLN A 408 12.04 10.23 -15.29
CA GLN A 408 12.71 9.04 -15.83
C GLN A 408 12.13 8.61 -17.18
N MET A 409 10.80 8.68 -17.32
CA MET A 409 10.13 8.39 -18.59
C MET A 409 10.53 9.41 -19.67
N GLY A 410 10.63 10.70 -19.31
CA GLY A 410 11.11 11.74 -20.23
C GLY A 410 12.54 11.51 -20.71
N SER A 411 13.43 11.12 -19.80
CA SER A 411 14.83 10.83 -20.15
C SER A 411 15.02 9.50 -20.92
N SER A 412 14.01 8.65 -20.96
CA SER A 412 14.04 7.39 -21.75
C SER A 412 13.78 7.61 -23.24
N MET A 413 13.32 8.79 -23.64
CA MET A 413 13.14 9.13 -25.05
C MET A 413 14.51 9.30 -25.72
N GLN A 414 14.65 8.66 -26.86
CA GLN A 414 15.84 8.76 -27.71
C GLN A 414 15.43 9.33 -29.08
N ILE A 415 16.22 10.29 -29.55
CA ILE A 415 16.09 10.85 -30.89
C ILE A 415 17.47 10.72 -31.53
N GLU A 416 17.54 9.95 -32.59
CA GLU A 416 18.76 9.67 -33.34
C GLU A 416 18.57 10.14 -34.78
N GLU A 417 19.46 11.01 -35.25
CA GLU A 417 19.55 11.30 -36.66
C GLU A 417 20.26 10.15 -37.36
N ILE A 418 19.71 9.72 -38.47
CA ILE A 418 20.32 8.69 -39.30
C ILE A 418 21.10 9.40 -40.40
N GLU A 419 22.40 9.11 -40.50
CA GLU A 419 23.21 9.58 -41.58
C GLU A 419 22.65 9.07 -42.92
N PRO A 420 22.53 9.94 -43.95
CA PRO A 420 21.94 9.60 -45.24
C PRO A 420 22.60 8.40 -45.93
N GLU A 421 23.90 8.20 -45.70
CA GLU A 421 24.66 7.06 -46.25
C GLU A 421 24.17 5.72 -45.71
N GLY A 422 23.73 5.68 -44.44
CA GLY A 422 23.14 4.49 -43.82
C GLY A 422 21.67 4.22 -44.25
N ALA A 423 21.06 5.16 -44.94
CA ALA A 423 19.67 5.10 -45.41
C ALA A 423 19.55 4.84 -46.94
N GLU A 424 20.65 4.55 -47.63
CA GLU A 424 20.72 4.32 -49.09
C GLU A 424 20.16 5.50 -49.93
N ILE A 425 20.28 6.74 -49.44
CA ILE A 425 19.87 7.96 -50.15
C ILE A 425 20.96 8.34 -51.17
N ALA A 426 20.54 8.77 -52.35
CA ALA A 426 21.47 9.24 -53.38
C ALA A 426 22.34 10.41 -52.87
N PRO A 427 23.70 10.41 -53.05
CA PRO A 427 24.61 11.38 -52.46
C PRO A 427 24.28 12.83 -52.69
N HIS A 428 23.70 13.18 -53.84
CA HIS A 428 23.30 14.56 -54.19
C HIS A 428 22.07 15.06 -53.45
N LEU A 429 21.36 14.17 -52.70
CA LEU A 429 20.16 14.49 -51.93
C LEU A 429 20.39 14.52 -50.42
N HIS A 430 21.62 14.23 -49.96
CA HIS A 430 21.94 14.11 -48.52
C HIS A 430 21.64 15.42 -47.74
N GLU A 431 21.85 16.59 -48.33
CA GLU A 431 21.54 17.89 -47.70
C GLU A 431 20.04 18.25 -47.76
N LYS A 432 19.26 17.57 -48.62
CA LYS A 432 17.85 17.88 -48.85
C LYS A 432 16.90 17.01 -48.01
N ILE A 433 17.38 15.87 -47.45
CA ILE A 433 16.57 14.90 -46.69
C ILE A 433 17.23 14.65 -45.34
N SER A 434 16.50 14.88 -44.25
CA SER A 434 16.92 14.52 -42.89
C SER A 434 16.02 13.43 -42.32
N ILE A 435 16.60 12.40 -41.70
CA ILE A 435 15.86 11.26 -41.14
C ILE A 435 16.13 11.18 -39.65
N PHE A 436 15.05 11.16 -38.85
CA PHE A 436 15.14 11.00 -37.40
C PHE A 436 14.37 9.76 -36.96
N THR A 437 15.01 8.94 -36.13
CA THR A 437 14.35 7.84 -35.43
C THR A 437 13.98 8.30 -34.03
N ILE A 438 12.69 8.25 -33.71
CA ILE A 438 12.14 8.59 -32.40
C ILE A 438 11.76 7.32 -31.69
N ARG A 439 12.29 7.13 -30.48
CA ARG A 439 12.02 5.95 -29.63
C ARG A 439 11.55 6.40 -28.27
N GLY A 440 10.47 5.80 -27.78
CA GLY A 440 9.87 6.08 -26.48
C GLY A 440 8.61 6.93 -26.56
N PRO A 441 7.95 7.17 -25.40
CA PRO A 441 6.69 7.90 -25.35
C PRO A 441 6.91 9.40 -25.53
N LEU A 442 6.13 10.02 -26.40
CA LEU A 442 6.06 11.47 -26.58
C LEU A 442 4.98 12.07 -25.67
N PHE A 443 5.41 12.65 -24.55
CA PHE A 443 4.53 13.27 -23.57
C PHE A 443 5.21 14.52 -22.97
N PHE A 444 4.52 15.28 -22.11
CA PHE A 444 4.97 16.56 -21.58
C PHE A 444 6.45 16.55 -21.10
N GLY A 445 6.92 15.46 -20.47
CA GLY A 445 8.30 15.33 -19.98
C GLY A 445 9.35 15.13 -21.08
N ALA A 446 8.96 14.68 -22.27
CA ALA A 446 9.84 14.40 -23.41
C ALA A 446 9.63 15.38 -24.57
N ALA A 447 8.49 16.02 -24.64
CA ALA A 447 8.07 16.84 -25.76
C ALA A 447 9.01 18.03 -26.04
N GLN A 448 9.58 18.64 -24.99
CA GLN A 448 10.53 19.73 -25.15
C GLN A 448 11.86 19.25 -25.75
N ILE A 449 12.33 18.07 -25.37
CA ILE A 449 13.56 17.47 -25.93
C ILE A 449 13.32 17.15 -27.41
N PHE A 450 12.14 16.62 -27.74
CA PHE A 450 11.73 16.39 -29.13
C PHE A 450 11.79 17.69 -29.94
N GLN A 451 11.11 18.74 -29.46
CA GLN A 451 11.09 20.03 -30.13
C GLN A 451 12.50 20.57 -30.37
N GLN A 452 13.35 20.60 -29.34
CA GLN A 452 14.72 21.15 -29.45
C GLN A 452 15.58 20.42 -30.48
N ASN A 453 15.49 19.10 -30.56
CA ASN A 453 16.27 18.31 -31.50
C ASN A 453 15.77 18.51 -32.94
N ILE A 454 14.45 18.51 -33.14
CA ILE A 454 13.89 18.69 -34.48
C ILE A 454 14.08 20.13 -34.99
N ILE A 455 13.95 21.13 -34.14
CA ILE A 455 14.24 22.54 -34.54
C ILE A 455 15.69 22.70 -34.98
N LYS A 456 16.66 22.07 -34.32
CA LYS A 456 18.06 22.07 -34.76
C LYS A 456 18.20 21.50 -36.18
N ALA A 457 17.51 20.41 -36.48
CA ALA A 457 17.51 19.84 -37.82
C ALA A 457 16.88 20.76 -38.87
N ILE A 458 15.80 21.46 -38.53
CA ILE A 458 15.13 22.42 -39.42
C ILE A 458 16.05 23.60 -39.78
N HIS A 459 16.98 23.98 -38.91
CA HIS A 459 17.94 25.07 -39.20
C HIS A 459 18.92 24.74 -40.34
N VAL A 460 19.16 23.46 -40.62
CA VAL A 460 19.96 23.02 -41.79
C VAL A 460 19.14 23.17 -43.08
N LYS A 461 17.85 23.46 -42.98
CA LYS A 461 16.89 23.68 -44.08
C LYS A 461 16.74 22.48 -45.04
N PRO A 462 16.56 21.26 -44.56
CA PRO A 462 16.24 20.16 -45.45
C PRO A 462 14.91 20.43 -46.15
N LYS A 463 14.68 19.83 -47.30
CA LYS A 463 13.41 19.91 -48.02
C LYS A 463 12.39 18.94 -47.46
N TYR A 464 12.86 17.74 -47.06
CA TYR A 464 12.07 16.67 -46.44
C TYR A 464 12.63 16.28 -45.09
N LEU A 465 11.72 16.16 -44.10
CA LEU A 465 12.01 15.66 -42.76
C LEU A 465 11.28 14.37 -42.54
N ILE A 466 11.99 13.23 -42.53
CA ILE A 466 11.39 11.90 -42.31
C ILE A 466 11.49 11.56 -40.82
N LEU A 467 10.33 11.35 -40.18
CA LEU A 467 10.22 10.98 -38.78
C LEU A 467 9.83 9.51 -38.65
N ARG A 468 10.74 8.65 -38.21
CA ARG A 468 10.47 7.25 -37.94
C ARG A 468 9.87 7.10 -36.54
N MET A 469 8.56 6.83 -36.48
CA MET A 469 7.77 6.83 -35.22
C MET A 469 7.25 5.42 -34.83
N GLY A 470 7.73 4.35 -35.45
CA GLY A 470 7.30 2.99 -35.18
C GLY A 470 7.54 2.50 -33.74
N LYS A 471 8.41 3.19 -32.99
CA LYS A 471 8.69 2.92 -31.57
C LYS A 471 8.12 3.97 -30.62
N VAL A 472 7.17 4.79 -31.10
CA VAL A 472 6.44 5.78 -30.30
C VAL A 472 5.08 5.19 -29.90
N PRO A 473 4.90 4.76 -28.66
CA PRO A 473 3.66 4.09 -28.24
C PRO A 473 2.52 5.06 -27.94
N ILE A 474 2.82 6.31 -27.56
CA ILE A 474 1.84 7.32 -27.09
C ILE A 474 2.36 8.71 -27.49
N ILE A 475 1.42 9.57 -27.90
CA ILE A 475 1.59 11.01 -28.09
C ILE A 475 0.54 11.69 -27.23
N ASP A 476 0.91 12.61 -26.33
CA ASP A 476 -0.04 13.39 -25.53
C ASP A 476 -0.30 14.78 -26.13
N ALA A 477 -1.28 15.50 -25.58
CA ALA A 477 -1.67 16.82 -26.05
C ALA A 477 -0.53 17.86 -26.04
N THR A 478 0.45 17.72 -25.11
CA THR A 478 1.61 18.61 -25.06
C THR A 478 2.56 18.36 -26.23
N ALA A 479 2.84 17.09 -26.50
CA ALA A 479 3.65 16.68 -27.65
C ALA A 479 2.99 17.03 -28.98
N GLU A 480 1.69 16.86 -29.10
CA GLU A 480 0.91 17.31 -30.27
C GLU A 480 1.07 18.82 -30.51
N GLY A 481 1.01 19.62 -29.44
CA GLY A 481 1.20 21.06 -29.54
C GLY A 481 2.59 21.45 -30.09
N TYR A 482 3.65 20.80 -29.61
CA TYR A 482 5.00 21.01 -30.14
C TYR A 482 5.15 20.49 -31.58
N PHE A 483 4.53 19.35 -31.88
CA PHE A 483 4.54 18.80 -33.23
C PHE A 483 3.88 19.75 -34.21
N HIS A 484 2.77 20.38 -33.80
CA HIS A 484 2.08 21.40 -34.59
C HIS A 484 2.94 22.65 -34.84
N GLN A 485 3.72 23.11 -33.84
CA GLN A 485 4.65 24.21 -34.00
C GLN A 485 5.76 23.87 -35.00
N ILE A 486 6.33 22.68 -34.91
CA ILE A 486 7.36 22.17 -35.79
C ILE A 486 6.85 22.12 -37.23
N GLU A 487 5.68 21.53 -37.45
CA GLU A 487 5.05 21.42 -38.77
C GLU A 487 4.86 22.84 -39.39
N LYS A 488 4.26 23.74 -38.62
CA LYS A 488 3.99 25.11 -39.05
C LYS A 488 5.28 25.88 -39.42
N GLU A 489 6.35 25.72 -38.64
CA GLU A 489 7.61 26.40 -38.87
C GLU A 489 8.33 25.83 -40.09
N PHE A 490 8.31 24.51 -40.24
CA PHE A 490 8.95 23.81 -41.34
C PHE A 490 8.23 24.03 -42.67
N SER A 491 6.89 23.98 -42.68
CA SER A 491 6.10 24.30 -43.87
C SER A 491 6.27 25.75 -44.35
N LYS A 492 6.47 26.74 -43.45
CA LYS A 492 6.77 28.11 -43.80
C LYS A 492 8.11 28.26 -44.56
N GLN A 493 9.05 27.38 -44.30
CA GLN A 493 10.35 27.32 -44.98
C GLN A 493 10.27 26.52 -46.30
N GLY A 494 9.08 26.05 -46.69
CA GLY A 494 8.87 25.22 -47.85
C GLY A 494 9.29 23.75 -47.67
N GLY A 495 9.52 23.33 -46.42
CA GLY A 495 9.85 21.96 -46.08
C GLY A 495 8.57 21.10 -45.85
N GLN A 496 8.69 19.79 -45.95
CA GLN A 496 7.60 18.82 -45.81
C GLN A 496 7.98 17.70 -44.83
N ILE A 497 7.06 17.38 -43.91
CA ILE A 497 7.25 16.30 -42.94
C ILE A 497 6.64 15.00 -43.49
N LEU A 498 7.40 13.93 -43.47
CA LEU A 498 6.97 12.58 -43.79
C LEU A 498 7.05 11.72 -42.51
N ILE A 499 6.00 10.94 -42.21
CA ILE A 499 5.95 10.13 -41.01
C ILE A 499 5.88 8.64 -41.37
N THR A 500 6.73 7.82 -40.73
CA THR A 500 6.78 6.40 -41.04
C THR A 500 6.55 5.51 -39.81
N GLY A 501 5.85 4.39 -40.03
CA GLY A 501 5.68 3.35 -39.04
C GLY A 501 4.78 3.73 -37.85
N LEU A 502 3.91 4.70 -37.99
CA LEU A 502 3.05 5.20 -36.90
C LEU A 502 2.15 4.10 -36.32
N THR A 503 2.13 3.95 -34.99
CA THR A 503 1.22 3.01 -34.31
C THR A 503 -0.23 3.50 -34.39
N ASP A 504 -1.21 2.58 -34.33
CA ASP A 504 -2.65 2.93 -34.40
C ASP A 504 -3.04 3.96 -33.34
N LYS A 505 -2.55 3.81 -32.10
CA LYS A 505 -2.83 4.77 -31.02
C LYS A 505 -2.25 6.16 -31.28
N ALA A 506 -1.02 6.22 -31.78
CA ALA A 506 -0.39 7.49 -32.14
C ALA A 506 -1.08 8.13 -33.34
N LYS A 507 -1.58 7.33 -34.29
CA LYS A 507 -2.40 7.77 -35.43
C LYS A 507 -3.73 8.37 -34.98
N GLU A 508 -4.42 7.71 -34.04
CA GLU A 508 -5.66 8.24 -33.44
C GLU A 508 -5.43 9.58 -32.74
N SER A 509 -4.33 9.73 -32.00
CA SER A 509 -3.97 10.99 -31.35
C SER A 509 -3.77 12.11 -32.37
N LEU A 510 -2.96 11.89 -33.40
CA LEU A 510 -2.71 12.88 -34.46
C LEU A 510 -3.97 13.23 -35.27
N LYS A 511 -4.89 12.28 -35.48
CA LYS A 511 -6.21 12.56 -36.09
C LYS A 511 -7.07 13.42 -35.18
N GLY A 512 -7.10 13.11 -33.88
CA GLY A 512 -7.88 13.87 -32.90
C GLY A 512 -7.46 15.34 -32.78
N SER A 513 -6.17 15.63 -32.99
CA SER A 513 -5.62 17.01 -32.97
C SER A 513 -5.73 17.76 -34.30
N GLY A 514 -6.17 17.09 -35.37
CA GLY A 514 -6.19 17.65 -36.72
C GLY A 514 -4.83 17.76 -37.40
N LEU A 515 -3.76 17.28 -36.74
CA LEU A 515 -2.41 17.32 -37.31
C LEU A 515 -2.23 16.32 -38.45
N TYR A 516 -2.94 15.20 -38.40
CA TYR A 516 -2.96 14.19 -39.46
C TYR A 516 -3.44 14.78 -40.79
N ASP A 517 -4.53 15.54 -40.76
CA ASP A 517 -5.15 16.16 -41.97
C ASP A 517 -4.27 17.31 -42.49
N ARG A 518 -3.56 18.03 -41.60
CA ARG A 518 -2.65 19.10 -41.99
C ARG A 518 -1.38 18.63 -42.69
N ILE A 519 -0.80 17.54 -42.20
CA ILE A 519 0.38 16.93 -42.85
C ILE A 519 -0.02 16.31 -44.19
N GLY A 520 -1.25 15.84 -44.30
CA GLY A 520 -1.81 15.14 -45.49
C GLY A 520 -1.61 13.62 -45.37
N GLU A 521 -2.68 12.86 -45.65
CA GLU A 521 -2.68 11.39 -45.54
C GLU A 521 -1.58 10.74 -46.40
N GLU A 522 -1.24 11.35 -47.54
CA GLU A 522 -0.23 10.94 -48.50
C GLU A 522 1.20 11.00 -47.96
N HIS A 523 1.42 11.64 -46.81
CA HIS A 523 2.75 11.78 -46.16
C HIS A 523 2.95 10.81 -45.00
N PHE A 524 2.02 9.85 -44.82
CA PHE A 524 2.13 8.79 -43.82
C PHE A 524 2.42 7.45 -44.49
N PHE A 525 3.54 6.84 -44.17
CA PHE A 525 4.04 5.63 -44.79
C PHE A 525 4.15 4.49 -43.77
N SER A 526 3.97 3.25 -44.23
CA SER A 526 4.20 2.08 -43.40
C SER A 526 5.70 1.78 -43.21
N HIS A 527 6.49 1.99 -44.26
CA HIS A 527 7.94 1.74 -44.26
C HIS A 527 8.73 3.01 -44.57
N THR A 528 9.96 3.07 -44.08
CA THR A 528 10.82 4.25 -44.26
C THR A 528 11.30 4.38 -45.70
N GLU A 529 11.52 3.25 -46.37
CA GLU A 529 11.93 3.20 -47.77
C GLU A 529 10.93 3.87 -48.69
N ASP A 530 9.62 3.67 -48.44
CA ASP A 530 8.55 4.31 -49.23
C ASP A 530 8.57 5.85 -49.10
N ALA A 531 8.87 6.35 -47.89
CA ALA A 531 8.99 7.78 -47.64
C ALA A 531 10.25 8.36 -48.30
N ILE A 532 11.36 7.62 -48.29
CA ILE A 532 12.60 8.01 -48.98
C ILE A 532 12.34 8.10 -50.49
N HIS A 533 11.78 7.06 -51.09
CA HIS A 533 11.43 7.05 -52.51
C HIS A 533 10.46 8.18 -52.91
N TYR A 534 9.48 8.48 -52.03
CA TYR A 534 8.59 9.62 -52.25
C TYR A 534 9.39 10.93 -52.31
N ALA A 535 10.27 11.16 -51.32
CA ALA A 535 11.09 12.37 -51.25
C ALA A 535 12.07 12.49 -52.43
N GLU A 536 12.76 11.40 -52.83
CA GLU A 536 13.67 11.37 -53.97
C GLU A 536 12.94 11.65 -55.29
N ASN A 537 11.80 11.02 -55.53
CA ASN A 537 10.99 11.24 -56.74
C ASN A 537 10.45 12.67 -56.84
N ALA A 538 10.11 13.30 -55.71
CA ALA A 538 9.64 14.66 -55.68
C ALA A 538 10.75 15.66 -55.93
N LEU A 539 11.98 15.40 -55.41
CA LEU A 539 13.16 16.22 -55.62
C LEU A 539 13.68 16.13 -57.07
N ASN A 540 13.65 14.93 -57.65
CA ASN A 540 14.08 14.71 -59.03
C ASN A 540 13.09 15.24 -60.10
N LYS A 541 11.82 15.45 -59.75
CA LYS A 541 10.81 16.06 -60.64
C LYS A 541 10.78 17.60 -60.55
N GLY A 542 11.38 18.17 -59.50
CA GLY A 542 11.39 19.61 -59.24
C GLY A 542 12.65 20.35 -59.71
N ASP A 543 13.67 19.62 -60.20
CA ASP A 543 14.81 20.11 -60.94
C ASP A 543 14.56 19.92 -62.44
#